data_60c784af670b049a8201abb74909ceaa
#
_entry.id   60c784af670b049a8201abb74909ceaa
#
_cell.length_a   1.000
_cell.length_b   1.000
_cell.length_c   1.000
_cell.angle_alpha   90.00
_cell.angle_beta   90.00
_cell.angle_gamma   90.00
#
_symmetry.space_group_name_H-M   'P 1'
#
loop_
_entity.id
_entity.type
_entity.pdbx_description
1 polymer ?
#
loop_
_entity_poly.entity_id
_entity_poly.type
_entity_poly.pdbx_seq_one_letter_code
_entity_poly.pdbx_strand_id
1 'polypeptide(L)' 'LAKDTIAAAEKLGDEDLIREVAKVLAATSTTSEEAFMTSIRVRLAERRARRYLEGRLGQSD' A
#
# COMPACT_ATOMS: atom_id res chain seq x y z
N LEU A 1 8.01 -5.97 2.37
CA LEU A 1 8.01 -5.63 0.94
C LEU A 1 6.90 -4.64 0.58
N ALA A 2 5.70 -4.83 1.10
CA ALA A 2 4.59 -3.92 0.81
C ALA A 2 4.86 -2.50 1.29
N LYS A 3 5.32 -2.34 2.52
CA LYS A 3 5.66 -1.05 3.08
C LYS A 3 6.71 -0.32 2.24
N ASP A 4 7.76 -1.03 1.86
CA ASP A 4 8.84 -0.47 1.08
C ASP A 4 8.39 -0.07 -0.33
N THR A 5 7.52 -0.88 -0.92
CA THR A 5 6.98 -0.61 -2.26
C THR A 5 6.10 0.63 -2.26
N ILE A 6 5.24 0.78 -1.25
CA ILE A 6 4.39 1.97 -1.13
C ILE A 6 5.26 3.21 -0.97
N ALA A 7 6.27 3.15 -0.10
CA ALA A 7 7.18 4.27 0.13
C ALA A 7 7.94 4.65 -1.15
N ALA A 8 8.42 3.66 -1.90
CA ALA A 8 9.12 3.90 -3.16
C ALA A 8 8.20 4.49 -4.21
N ALA A 9 6.97 3.98 -4.32
CA ALA A 9 6.00 4.49 -5.28
C ALA A 9 5.68 5.96 -5.02
N GLU A 10 5.53 6.34 -3.76
CA GLU A 10 5.28 7.72 -3.38
C GLU A 10 6.48 8.61 -3.66
N LYS A 11 7.67 8.14 -3.33
CA LYS A 11 8.91 8.89 -3.55
C LYS A 11 9.16 9.16 -5.03
N LEU A 12 8.89 8.16 -5.88
CA LEU A 12 9.13 8.24 -7.31
C LEU A 12 7.95 8.86 -8.08
N GLY A 13 6.79 8.99 -7.42
CA GLY A 13 5.56 9.41 -8.09
C GLY A 13 5.11 8.39 -9.13
N ASP A 14 5.39 7.11 -8.92
CA ASP A 14 5.11 6.02 -9.86
C ASP A 14 4.02 5.12 -9.31
N GLU A 15 2.80 5.35 -9.77
CA GLU A 15 1.63 4.57 -9.36
C GLU A 15 1.67 3.12 -9.85
N ASP A 16 2.40 2.85 -10.92
CA ASP A 16 2.49 1.50 -11.50
C ASP A 16 3.50 0.62 -10.78
N LEU A 17 4.32 1.18 -9.91
CA LEU A 17 5.38 0.41 -9.25
C LEU A 17 4.83 -0.77 -8.45
N ILE A 18 3.71 -0.58 -7.76
CA ILE A 18 3.06 -1.64 -6.99
C ILE A 18 2.69 -2.80 -7.90
N ARG A 19 2.11 -2.50 -9.05
CA ARG A 19 1.71 -3.52 -10.04
C ARG A 19 2.92 -4.23 -10.61
N GLU A 20 3.99 -3.50 -10.86
CA GLU A 20 5.22 -4.07 -11.40
C GLU A 20 5.87 -5.04 -10.42
N VAL A 21 5.92 -4.69 -9.14
CA VAL A 21 6.44 -5.58 -8.09
C VAL A 21 5.56 -6.82 -7.98
N ALA A 22 4.23 -6.66 -8.05
CA ALA A 22 3.31 -7.78 -8.03
C ALA A 22 3.58 -8.75 -9.17
N LYS A 23 3.87 -8.25 -10.38
CA LYS A 23 4.22 -9.08 -11.53
C LYS A 23 5.50 -9.87 -11.31
N VAL A 24 6.50 -9.26 -10.70
CA VAL A 24 7.75 -9.96 -10.38
C VAL A 24 7.48 -11.13 -9.44
N LEU A 25 6.66 -10.91 -8.41
CA LEU A 25 6.28 -11.97 -7.48
C LEU A 25 5.48 -13.07 -8.18
N ALA A 26 4.53 -12.69 -9.03
CA ALA A 26 3.66 -13.64 -9.73
C ALA A 26 4.44 -14.58 -10.64
N ALA A 27 5.59 -14.14 -11.15
CA ALA A 27 6.43 -14.96 -12.02
C ALA A 27 6.96 -16.21 -11.32
N THR A 28 7.10 -16.17 -9.99
CA THR A 28 7.63 -17.28 -9.21
C THR A 28 6.64 -17.85 -8.21
N SER A 29 5.68 -17.06 -7.74
CA SER A 29 4.73 -17.50 -6.70
C SER A 29 3.47 -16.66 -6.72
N THR A 30 2.37 -17.27 -7.16
CA THR A 30 1.05 -16.64 -7.13
C THR A 30 0.62 -16.35 -5.69
N THR A 31 0.95 -17.25 -4.76
CA THR A 31 0.63 -17.06 -3.35
C THR A 31 1.33 -15.83 -2.78
N SER A 32 2.59 -15.64 -3.13
CA SER A 32 3.34 -14.44 -2.68
C SER A 32 2.77 -13.17 -3.28
N GLU A 33 2.34 -13.22 -4.54
CA GLU A 33 1.68 -12.08 -5.18
C GLU A 33 0.39 -11.72 -4.43
N GLU A 34 -0.44 -12.70 -4.12
CA GLU A 34 -1.70 -12.47 -3.41
C GLU A 34 -1.46 -11.90 -2.01
N ALA A 35 -0.49 -12.44 -1.29
CA ALA A 35 -0.13 -11.95 0.04
C ALA A 35 0.37 -10.50 -0.03
N PHE A 36 1.18 -10.19 -1.03
CA PHE A 36 1.68 -8.84 -1.26
C PHE A 36 0.53 -7.85 -1.52
N MET A 37 -0.37 -8.20 -2.43
CA MET A 37 -1.50 -7.32 -2.76
C MET A 37 -2.45 -7.13 -1.59
N THR A 38 -2.67 -8.17 -0.78
CA THR A 38 -3.46 -8.07 0.44
C THR A 38 -2.81 -7.10 1.42
N SER A 39 -1.50 -7.21 1.60
CA SER A 39 -0.75 -6.33 2.49
C SER A 39 -0.80 -4.87 2.01
N ILE A 40 -0.71 -4.64 0.70
CA ILE A 40 -0.86 -3.31 0.11
C ILE A 40 -2.23 -2.71 0.44
N ARG A 41 -3.29 -3.49 0.23
CA ARG A 41 -4.66 -3.03 0.47
C ARG A 41 -4.90 -2.69 1.93
N VAL A 42 -4.40 -3.54 2.83
CA VAL A 42 -4.54 -3.31 4.27
C VAL A 42 -3.84 -2.00 4.67
N ARG A 43 -2.62 -1.79 4.18
CA ARG A 43 -1.86 -0.59 4.53
C ARG A 43 -2.50 0.68 4.00
N LEU A 44 -3.03 0.64 2.77
CA LEU A 44 -3.70 1.80 2.20
C LEU A 44 -5.03 2.08 2.91
N ALA A 45 -5.75 1.04 3.31
CA ALA A 45 -6.98 1.19 4.08
C ALA A 45 -6.70 1.81 5.45
N GLU A 46 -5.64 1.38 6.12
CA GLU A 46 -5.23 1.96 7.40
C GLU A 46 -4.88 3.44 7.27
N ARG A 47 -4.22 3.84 6.19
CA ARG A 47 -3.90 5.24 5.94
C ARG A 47 -5.16 6.09 5.82
N ARG A 48 -6.16 5.59 5.09
CA ARG A 48 -7.43 6.30 4.93
C ARG A 48 -8.15 6.44 6.26
N ALA A 49 -8.18 5.36 7.04
CA ALA A 49 -8.80 5.36 8.36
C ALA A 49 -8.10 6.33 9.29
N ARG A 50 -6.76 6.36 9.26
CA ARG A 50 -5.99 7.28 10.08
C ARG A 50 -6.25 8.74 9.72
N ARG A 51 -6.33 9.06 8.43
CA ARG A 51 -6.67 10.41 7.99
C ARG A 51 -8.05 10.83 8.48
N TYR A 52 -9.02 9.91 8.42
CA TYR A 52 -10.36 10.18 8.93
C TYR A 52 -10.31 10.47 10.43
N LEU A 53 -9.60 9.64 11.18
CA LEU A 53 -9.48 9.82 12.63
C LEU A 53 -8.82 11.15 12.96
N GLU A 54 -7.74 11.48 12.30
CA GLU A 54 -7.03 12.73 12.53
C GLU A 54 -7.92 13.93 12.22
N GLY A 55 -8.71 13.86 11.15
CA GLY A 55 -9.66 14.90 10.82
C GLY A 55 -10.72 15.09 11.90
N ARG A 56 -11.22 13.98 12.48
CA ARG A 56 -12.19 14.06 13.57
C ARG A 56 -11.57 14.63 14.84
N LEU A 57 -10.34 14.25 15.14
CA LEU A 57 -9.63 14.80 16.30
C LEU A 57 -9.41 16.31 16.16
N GLY A 58 -9.08 16.76 14.95
CA GLY A 58 -8.91 18.19 14.69
C GLY A 58 -10.23 18.97 14.81
N GLN A 59 -11.37 18.31 14.61
CA GLN A 59 -12.68 18.94 14.73
C GLN A 59 -13.23 18.98 16.14
N SER A 60 -12.64 18.22 17.05
CA SER A 60 -13.17 18.08 18.42
C SER A 60 -12.86 19.28 19.30
N ASP A 61 -12.09 20.21 18.82
CA ASP A 61 -11.80 21.46 19.51
C ASP A 61 -12.90 22.50 19.25
#